data_2afb6c023881ef60dd0e8c5fabf5e23a
#
_entry.id   2afb6c023881ef60dd0e8c5fabf5e23a
#
_cell.length_a   1.000
_cell.length_b   1.000
_cell.length_c   1.000
_cell.angle_alpha   90.00
_cell.angle_beta   90.00
_cell.angle_gamma   90.00
#
_symmetry.space_group_name_H-M   'P 1'
#
loop_
_entity.id
_entity.type
_entity.pdbx_description
1 polymer ?
#
loop_
_entity_poly.entity_id
_entity_poly.type
_entity_poly.pdbx_seq_one_letter_code
_entity_poly.pdbx_strand_id
1 'polypeptide(L)'
;FSLNLYRYHDLLGMNVFHERQLQWMQDTGSASPQHPWTEGLVSLLLRSNFVMDTFQSFVGNFGAMAIPIPFIFCLFFFGSLLTSFGMAVPAICEAMKKTYWRLFGMGVLIACAITIFLFLYYAVCVDYQAQGRYVIYLLIPMVIVSSIGVGKGLPVEKRYVRVAFYIFCLFYAFVTIWEFKSVIAIYGWNGVSASALV
;
A
#
# COMPACT_ATOMS: atom_id res chain seq x y z
N PHE A 1 -13.86 -8.87 -17.00
CA PHE A 1 -14.28 -10.28 -16.80
C PHE A 1 -14.89 -10.87 -18.06
N SER A 2 -15.94 -10.27 -18.69
CA SER A 2 -16.57 -10.78 -19.92
C SER A 2 -15.60 -10.92 -21.08
N LEU A 3 -14.64 -10.01 -21.23
CA LEU A 3 -13.62 -10.07 -22.27
C LEU A 3 -12.65 -11.24 -22.06
N ASN A 4 -12.29 -11.51 -20.82
CA ASN A 4 -11.42 -12.64 -20.47
C ASN A 4 -12.14 -13.97 -20.74
N LEU A 5 -13.41 -14.07 -20.36
CA LEU A 5 -14.21 -15.25 -20.65
C LEU A 5 -14.34 -15.50 -22.15
N TYR A 6 -14.55 -14.43 -22.96
CA TYR A 6 -14.66 -14.53 -24.40
C TYR A 6 -13.35 -14.93 -25.07
N ARG A 7 -12.21 -14.34 -24.65
CA ARG A 7 -10.89 -14.58 -25.28
C ARG A 7 -10.18 -15.83 -24.80
N TYR A 8 -10.31 -16.15 -23.51
CA TYR A 8 -9.48 -17.17 -22.86
C TYR A 8 -10.30 -18.31 -22.25
N HIS A 9 -11.64 -18.25 -22.36
CA HIS A 9 -12.57 -19.17 -21.68
C HIS A 9 -12.31 -19.27 -20.16
N ASP A 10 -11.75 -18.23 -19.59
CA ASP A 10 -11.37 -18.11 -18.20
C ASP A 10 -11.79 -16.74 -17.67
N LEU A 11 -12.67 -16.72 -16.68
CA LEU A 11 -13.24 -15.50 -16.11
C LEU A 11 -12.16 -14.55 -15.55
N LEU A 12 -11.13 -15.10 -14.94
CA LEU A 12 -10.04 -14.37 -14.29
C LEU A 12 -8.78 -14.25 -15.17
N GLY A 13 -8.67 -15.03 -16.25
CA GLY A 13 -7.49 -15.10 -17.09
C GLY A 13 -6.29 -15.82 -16.44
N MET A 14 -6.54 -16.58 -15.37
CA MET A 14 -5.50 -17.24 -14.58
C MET A 14 -4.83 -18.40 -15.33
N ASN A 15 -5.58 -19.09 -16.19
CA ASN A 15 -5.04 -20.20 -16.96
C ASN A 15 -3.93 -19.74 -17.92
N VAL A 16 -4.16 -18.63 -18.63
CA VAL A 16 -3.17 -18.02 -19.53
C VAL A 16 -1.93 -17.53 -18.75
N PHE A 17 -2.14 -16.98 -17.58
CA PHE A 17 -1.04 -16.57 -16.71
C PHE A 17 -0.21 -17.80 -16.28
N HIS A 18 -0.87 -18.86 -15.87
CA HIS A 18 -0.22 -20.09 -15.43
C HIS A 18 0.55 -20.79 -16.57
N GLU A 19 -0.04 -20.86 -17.77
CA GLU A 19 0.63 -21.39 -18.95
C GLU A 19 1.88 -20.60 -19.31
N ARG A 20 1.83 -19.26 -19.31
CA ARG A 20 3.00 -18.40 -19.55
C ARG A 20 4.07 -18.57 -18.50
N GLN A 21 3.67 -18.72 -17.24
CA GLN A 21 4.60 -18.99 -16.15
C GLN A 21 5.32 -20.33 -16.33
N LEU A 22 4.60 -21.38 -16.71
CA LEU A 22 5.18 -22.69 -17.02
C LEU A 22 6.12 -22.63 -18.22
N GLN A 23 5.76 -21.92 -19.30
CA GLN A 23 6.63 -21.70 -20.45
C GLN A 23 7.92 -20.99 -20.05
N TRP A 24 7.81 -19.89 -19.29
CA TRP A 24 8.98 -19.17 -18.79
C TRP A 24 9.91 -20.06 -17.95
N MET A 25 9.35 -20.90 -17.08
CA MET A 25 10.12 -21.87 -16.28
C MET A 25 10.85 -22.89 -17.18
N GLN A 26 10.20 -23.36 -18.23
CA GLN A 26 10.81 -24.29 -19.20
C GLN A 26 11.93 -23.62 -20.00
N ASP A 27 11.69 -22.39 -20.48
CA ASP A 27 12.65 -21.65 -21.33
C ASP A 27 13.89 -21.22 -20.54
N THR A 28 13.72 -20.86 -19.27
CA THR A 28 14.82 -20.37 -18.42
C THR A 28 15.51 -21.45 -17.59
N GLY A 29 14.93 -22.67 -17.53
CA GLY A 29 15.40 -23.72 -16.61
C GLY A 29 15.27 -23.34 -15.13
N SER A 30 14.54 -22.25 -14.82
CA SER A 30 14.40 -21.74 -13.48
C SER A 30 13.33 -22.52 -12.70
N ALA A 31 13.55 -22.70 -11.40
CA ALA A 31 12.54 -23.18 -10.49
C ALA A 31 11.35 -22.18 -10.42
N SER A 32 10.25 -22.56 -9.79
CA SER A 32 9.10 -21.66 -9.59
C SER A 32 9.58 -20.25 -9.20
N PRO A 33 9.10 -19.17 -9.84
CA PRO A 33 9.42 -17.81 -9.45
C PRO A 33 8.81 -17.45 -8.09
N GLN A 34 8.00 -18.32 -7.50
CA GLN A 34 7.39 -18.13 -6.19
C GLN A 34 8.34 -18.59 -5.09
N HIS A 35 8.65 -17.67 -4.19
CA HIS A 35 9.54 -17.90 -3.05
C HIS A 35 8.81 -17.60 -1.74
N PRO A 36 8.01 -18.53 -1.20
CA PRO A 36 7.33 -18.32 0.08
C PRO A 36 8.35 -18.21 1.22
N TRP A 37 7.99 -17.43 2.25
CA TRP A 37 8.81 -17.32 3.46
C TRP A 37 8.60 -18.54 4.36
N THR A 38 9.48 -19.52 4.27
CA THR A 38 9.32 -20.83 4.93
C THR A 38 9.61 -20.84 6.43
N GLU A 39 10.24 -19.79 6.98
CA GLU A 39 10.62 -19.73 8.39
C GLU A 39 9.46 -19.34 9.33
N GLY A 40 8.24 -19.15 8.80
CA GLY A 40 7.06 -18.83 9.58
C GLY A 40 6.82 -17.35 9.84
N LEU A 41 5.62 -17.01 10.32
CA LEU A 41 5.14 -15.63 10.45
C LEU A 41 5.99 -14.78 11.42
N VAL A 42 6.43 -15.32 12.54
CA VAL A 42 7.22 -14.60 13.54
C VAL A 42 8.57 -14.19 12.94
N SER A 43 9.22 -15.08 12.22
CA SER A 43 10.47 -14.79 11.53
C SER A 43 10.27 -13.75 10.42
N LEU A 44 9.18 -13.85 9.65
CA LEU A 44 8.81 -12.85 8.64
C LEU A 44 8.74 -11.44 9.24
N LEU A 45 8.08 -11.28 10.38
CA LEU A 45 7.86 -9.97 10.99
C LEU A 45 9.09 -9.41 11.72
N LEU A 46 9.93 -10.27 12.32
CA LEU A 46 11.01 -9.84 13.20
C LEU A 46 12.41 -9.92 12.56
N ARG A 47 12.65 -10.84 11.65
CA ARG A 47 13.99 -11.08 11.06
C ARG A 47 14.12 -10.56 9.63
N SER A 48 13.04 -10.54 8.87
CA SER A 48 13.07 -10.01 7.52
C SER A 48 12.84 -8.49 7.50
N ASN A 49 13.20 -7.84 6.41
CA ASN A 49 12.86 -6.45 6.16
C ASN A 49 11.40 -6.26 5.72
N PHE A 50 10.58 -7.32 5.79
CA PHE A 50 9.22 -7.35 5.26
C PHE A 50 8.35 -6.16 5.71
N VAL A 51 8.35 -5.87 7.01
CA VAL A 51 7.57 -4.76 7.58
C VAL A 51 8.07 -3.43 7.05
N MET A 52 9.40 -3.24 7.03
CA MET A 52 10.02 -2.00 6.57
C MET A 52 9.78 -1.77 5.09
N ASP A 53 10.00 -2.79 4.26
CA ASP A 53 9.83 -2.73 2.82
C ASP A 53 8.35 -2.50 2.46
N THR A 54 7.42 -3.18 3.15
CA THR A 54 5.97 -2.96 2.99
C THR A 54 5.59 -1.53 3.36
N PHE A 55 6.11 -1.03 4.47
CA PHE A 55 5.85 0.30 4.98
C PHE A 55 6.38 1.38 4.01
N GLN A 56 7.59 1.20 3.52
CA GLN A 56 8.20 2.11 2.56
C GLN A 56 7.48 2.08 1.20
N SER A 57 7.13 0.88 0.72
CA SER A 57 6.41 0.73 -0.56
C SER A 57 4.94 1.13 -0.48
N PHE A 58 4.34 1.22 0.71
CA PHE A 58 3.01 1.77 0.90
C PHE A 58 2.97 3.28 0.63
N VAL A 59 4.01 4.00 1.02
CA VAL A 59 4.13 5.45 0.79
C VAL A 59 4.59 5.74 -0.64
N GLY A 60 5.62 5.03 -1.12
CA GLY A 60 6.11 5.17 -2.48
C GLY A 60 7.37 4.36 -2.71
N ASN A 61 7.26 3.40 -3.61
CA ASN A 61 8.38 2.65 -4.14
C ASN A 61 8.17 2.50 -5.65
N PHE A 62 9.10 3.03 -6.43
CA PHE A 62 8.95 3.14 -7.87
C PHE A 62 9.86 2.15 -8.60
N GLY A 63 9.58 1.93 -9.90
CA GLY A 63 10.46 1.15 -10.75
C GLY A 63 10.67 -0.28 -10.26
N ALA A 64 9.60 -1.05 -10.07
CA ALA A 64 9.65 -2.42 -9.55
C ALA A 64 10.40 -2.52 -8.20
N MET A 65 10.21 -1.54 -7.33
CA MET A 65 10.83 -1.38 -6.01
C MET A 65 12.32 -0.99 -6.03
N ALA A 66 12.87 -0.63 -7.18
CA ALA A 66 14.27 -0.23 -7.31
C ALA A 66 14.57 1.18 -6.79
N ILE A 67 13.55 2.05 -6.70
CA ILE A 67 13.69 3.45 -6.26
C ILE A 67 12.86 3.66 -5.01
N PRO A 68 13.41 3.41 -3.82
CA PRO A 68 12.70 3.62 -2.57
C PRO A 68 12.63 5.12 -2.25
N ILE A 69 11.47 5.57 -1.76
CA ILE A 69 11.32 6.91 -1.20
C ILE A 69 12.22 7.06 0.05
N PRO A 70 12.87 8.20 0.29
CA PRO A 70 13.65 8.41 1.50
C PRO A 70 12.81 8.16 2.76
N PHE A 71 13.35 7.40 3.70
CA PHE A 71 12.63 6.94 4.89
C PHE A 71 12.05 8.08 5.75
N ILE A 72 12.67 9.24 5.71
CA ILE A 72 12.17 10.44 6.42
C ILE A 72 10.76 10.83 5.96
N PHE A 73 10.42 10.68 4.67
CA PHE A 73 9.08 10.97 4.15
C PHE A 73 8.07 9.94 4.63
N CYS A 74 8.48 8.68 4.75
CA CYS A 74 7.64 7.63 5.33
C CYS A 74 7.31 7.95 6.80
N LEU A 75 8.29 8.34 7.60
CA LEU A 75 8.08 8.75 8.99
C LEU A 75 7.15 9.96 9.10
N PHE A 76 7.32 10.95 8.23
CA PHE A 76 6.47 12.13 8.21
C PHE A 76 5.03 11.79 7.83
N PHE A 77 4.83 10.94 6.82
CA PHE A 77 3.52 10.46 6.39
C PHE A 77 2.81 9.72 7.53
N PHE A 78 3.45 8.71 8.12
CA PHE A 78 2.84 7.94 9.19
C PHE A 78 2.71 8.73 10.50
N GLY A 79 3.62 9.63 10.79
CA GLY A 79 3.51 10.56 11.91
C GLY A 79 2.27 11.46 11.77
N SER A 80 2.01 11.97 10.58
CA SER A 80 0.81 12.77 10.30
C SER A 80 -0.48 11.95 10.40
N LEU A 81 -0.47 10.68 9.94
CA LEU A 81 -1.59 9.77 10.13
C LEU A 81 -1.83 9.47 11.61
N LEU A 82 -0.79 9.13 12.36
CA LEU A 82 -0.90 8.82 13.79
C LEU A 82 -1.45 10.01 14.58
N THR A 83 -0.98 11.21 14.30
CA THR A 83 -1.47 12.45 14.90
C THR A 83 -2.95 12.68 14.59
N SER A 84 -3.34 12.53 13.31
CA SER A 84 -4.75 12.68 12.91
C SER A 84 -5.64 11.60 13.51
N PHE A 85 -5.16 10.38 13.67
CA PHE A 85 -5.88 9.30 14.36
C PHE A 85 -6.09 9.63 15.84
N GLY A 86 -5.04 10.11 16.52
CA GLY A 86 -5.16 10.57 17.91
C GLY A 86 -6.23 11.63 18.07
N MET A 87 -6.29 12.62 17.18
CA MET A 87 -7.30 13.66 17.16
C MET A 87 -8.71 13.13 16.84
N ALA A 88 -8.83 12.03 16.08
CA ALA A 88 -10.12 11.42 15.75
C ALA A 88 -10.74 10.62 16.90
N VAL A 89 -9.93 10.13 17.85
CA VAL A 89 -10.39 9.24 18.94
C VAL A 89 -11.62 9.75 19.68
N PRO A 90 -11.69 11.00 20.17
CA PRO A 90 -12.87 11.47 20.91
C PRO A 90 -14.14 11.42 20.06
N ALA A 91 -14.06 11.83 18.80
CA ALA A 91 -15.22 11.84 17.89
C ALA A 91 -15.68 10.42 17.54
N ILE A 92 -14.74 9.51 17.33
CA ILE A 92 -15.04 8.10 17.07
C ILE A 92 -15.67 7.45 18.31
N CYS A 93 -15.13 7.67 19.49
CA CYS A 93 -15.70 7.14 20.74
C CYS A 93 -17.14 7.64 20.96
N GLU A 94 -17.43 8.89 20.63
CA GLU A 94 -18.79 9.41 20.71
C GLU A 94 -19.72 8.78 19.67
N ALA A 95 -19.28 8.67 18.43
CA ALA A 95 -20.03 8.01 17.37
C ALA A 95 -20.34 6.54 17.69
N MET A 96 -19.42 5.82 18.28
CA MET A 96 -19.55 4.40 18.65
C MET A 96 -20.59 4.15 19.77
N LYS A 97 -21.10 5.19 20.44
CA LYS A 97 -22.25 5.06 21.36
C LYS A 97 -23.53 4.68 20.60
N LYS A 98 -23.64 5.03 19.32
CA LYS A 98 -24.78 4.66 18.48
C LYS A 98 -24.54 3.29 17.85
N THR A 99 -25.52 2.38 17.96
CA THR A 99 -25.41 0.98 17.54
C THR A 99 -25.00 0.82 16.07
N TYR A 100 -25.58 1.61 15.17
CA TYR A 100 -25.28 1.50 13.73
C TYR A 100 -23.84 1.90 13.39
N TRP A 101 -23.27 2.94 14.07
CA TRP A 101 -21.87 3.31 13.89
C TRP A 101 -20.92 2.26 14.46
N ARG A 102 -21.32 1.62 15.56
CA ARG A 102 -20.56 0.50 16.14
C ARG A 102 -20.51 -0.70 15.19
N LEU A 103 -21.65 -1.08 14.63
CA LEU A 103 -21.72 -2.18 13.64
C LEU A 103 -20.92 -1.85 12.39
N PHE A 104 -21.04 -0.63 11.87
CA PHE A 104 -20.24 -0.18 10.71
C PHE A 104 -18.74 -0.22 11.02
N GLY A 105 -18.31 0.33 12.16
CA GLY A 105 -16.92 0.32 12.59
C GLY A 105 -16.36 -1.08 12.76
N MET A 106 -17.13 -2.01 13.32
CA MET A 106 -16.76 -3.43 13.40
C MET A 106 -16.59 -4.06 12.03
N GLY A 107 -17.50 -3.77 11.09
CA GLY A 107 -17.38 -4.24 9.71
C GLY A 107 -16.09 -3.76 9.03
N VAL A 108 -15.75 -2.48 9.20
CA VAL A 108 -14.48 -1.91 8.69
C VAL A 108 -13.27 -2.58 9.32
N LEU A 109 -13.27 -2.78 10.65
CA LEU A 109 -12.17 -3.45 11.34
C LEU A 109 -11.99 -4.91 10.87
N ILE A 110 -13.08 -5.63 10.67
CA ILE A 110 -13.05 -7.00 10.13
C ILE A 110 -12.46 -7.00 8.72
N ALA A 111 -12.90 -6.09 7.85
CA ALA A 111 -12.36 -5.98 6.49
C ALA A 111 -10.86 -5.66 6.50
N CYS A 112 -10.40 -4.75 7.36
CA CYS A 112 -8.97 -4.45 7.54
C CYS A 112 -8.20 -5.69 8.03
N ALA A 113 -8.74 -6.41 9.01
CA ALA A 113 -8.11 -7.61 9.56
C ALA A 113 -8.00 -8.73 8.50
N ILE A 114 -9.03 -8.94 7.69
CA ILE A 114 -9.00 -9.89 6.57
C ILE A 114 -7.94 -9.48 5.55
N THR A 115 -7.85 -8.19 5.18
CA THR A 115 -6.84 -7.70 4.24
C THR A 115 -5.43 -7.97 4.74
N ILE A 116 -5.14 -7.65 5.99
CA ILE A 116 -3.83 -7.88 6.61
C ILE A 116 -3.54 -9.39 6.70
N PHE A 117 -4.53 -10.19 7.12
CA PHE A 117 -4.38 -11.64 7.22
C PHE A 117 -4.05 -12.26 5.85
N LEU A 118 -4.78 -11.91 4.80
CA LEU A 118 -4.54 -12.43 3.45
C LEU A 118 -3.16 -12.01 2.92
N PHE A 119 -2.75 -10.79 3.20
CA PHE A 119 -1.42 -10.30 2.81
C PHE A 119 -0.30 -11.10 3.48
N LEU A 120 -0.40 -11.31 4.80
CA LEU A 120 0.58 -12.10 5.56
C LEU A 120 0.55 -13.60 5.16
N TYR A 121 -0.65 -14.15 4.98
CA TYR A 121 -0.81 -15.52 4.49
C TYR A 121 -0.14 -15.72 3.14
N TYR A 122 -0.34 -14.77 2.21
CA TYR A 122 0.27 -14.84 0.89
C TYR A 122 1.79 -14.84 0.97
N ALA A 123 2.37 -13.96 1.78
CA ALA A 123 3.82 -13.84 1.95
C ALA A 123 4.45 -15.11 2.55
N VAL A 124 3.74 -15.78 3.47
CA VAL A 124 4.25 -17.00 4.14
C VAL A 124 4.03 -18.25 3.29
N CYS A 125 2.87 -18.36 2.63
CA CYS A 125 2.43 -19.61 2.02
C CYS A 125 2.59 -19.66 0.50
N VAL A 126 2.67 -18.51 -0.17
CA VAL A 126 2.65 -18.45 -1.63
C VAL A 126 3.91 -17.81 -2.20
N ASP A 127 4.13 -16.54 -1.87
CA ASP A 127 5.26 -15.79 -2.41
C ASP A 127 5.61 -14.61 -1.52
N TYR A 128 6.92 -14.45 -1.21
CA TYR A 128 7.41 -13.34 -0.43
C TYR A 128 7.33 -12.04 -1.23
N GLN A 129 6.35 -11.21 -0.91
CA GLN A 129 6.17 -9.92 -1.56
C GLN A 129 5.89 -8.83 -0.51
N ALA A 130 6.93 -8.11 -0.12
CA ALA A 130 6.87 -7.00 0.82
C ALA A 130 6.41 -5.71 0.12
N GLN A 131 5.19 -5.70 -0.43
CA GLN A 131 4.69 -4.60 -1.26
C GLN A 131 3.42 -3.98 -0.67
N GLY A 132 3.50 -2.70 -0.32
CA GLY A 132 2.40 -1.92 0.24
C GLY A 132 1.15 -1.84 -0.66
N ARG A 133 1.29 -2.05 -1.98
CA ARG A 133 0.14 -2.07 -2.91
C ARG A 133 -0.90 -3.14 -2.58
N TYR A 134 -0.51 -4.25 -1.95
CA TYR A 134 -1.44 -5.30 -1.56
C TYR A 134 -2.32 -4.91 -0.37
N VAL A 135 -1.90 -3.92 0.40
CA VAL A 135 -2.65 -3.36 1.52
C VAL A 135 -3.18 -1.95 1.24
N ILE A 136 -3.17 -1.51 -0.03
CA ILE A 136 -3.62 -0.17 -0.43
C ILE A 136 -5.09 0.09 -0.07
N TYR A 137 -5.91 -0.95 0.05
CA TYR A 137 -7.30 -0.83 0.46
C TYR A 137 -7.46 -0.27 1.88
N LEU A 138 -6.43 -0.42 2.73
CA LEU A 138 -6.40 0.19 4.07
C LEU A 138 -6.32 1.72 4.00
N LEU A 139 -5.90 2.28 2.87
CA LEU A 139 -5.85 3.74 2.69
C LEU A 139 -7.23 4.38 2.86
N ILE A 140 -8.31 3.71 2.42
CA ILE A 140 -9.67 4.25 2.51
C ILE A 140 -10.08 4.53 3.98
N PRO A 141 -10.08 3.53 4.89
CA PRO A 141 -10.39 3.80 6.28
C PRO A 141 -9.40 4.75 6.94
N MET A 142 -8.11 4.70 6.57
CA MET A 142 -7.10 5.63 7.08
C MET A 142 -7.43 7.08 6.71
N VAL A 143 -7.81 7.37 5.47
CA VAL A 143 -8.20 8.71 5.01
C VAL A 143 -9.47 9.18 5.71
N ILE A 144 -10.47 8.30 5.89
CA ILE A 144 -11.71 8.64 6.58
C ILE A 144 -11.41 9.05 8.04
N VAL A 145 -10.65 8.23 8.77
CA VAL A 145 -10.29 8.51 10.17
C VAL A 145 -9.45 9.79 10.27
N SER A 146 -8.48 9.98 9.36
CA SER A 146 -7.65 11.19 9.32
C SER A 146 -8.48 12.44 9.04
N SER A 147 -9.47 12.36 8.14
CA SER A 147 -10.37 13.48 7.84
C SER A 147 -11.22 13.88 9.05
N ILE A 148 -11.73 12.88 9.81
CA ILE A 148 -12.44 13.12 11.06
C ILE A 148 -11.52 13.80 12.09
N GLY A 149 -10.28 13.30 12.23
CA GLY A 149 -9.29 13.82 13.15
C GLY A 149 -8.93 15.27 12.86
N VAL A 150 -8.60 15.58 11.62
CA VAL A 150 -8.28 16.95 11.18
C VAL A 150 -9.50 17.87 11.35
N GLY A 151 -10.70 17.44 10.92
CA GLY A 151 -11.91 18.26 10.98
C GLY A 151 -12.43 18.54 12.38
N LYS A 152 -12.18 17.63 13.34
CA LYS A 152 -12.62 17.79 14.74
C LYS A 152 -11.51 18.26 15.67
N GLY A 153 -10.26 17.90 15.39
CA GLY A 153 -9.12 18.20 16.26
C GLY A 153 -8.47 19.55 15.95
N LEU A 154 -8.59 20.05 14.72
CA LEU A 154 -7.99 21.32 14.36
C LEU A 154 -9.05 22.43 14.22
N PRO A 155 -8.79 23.63 14.74
CA PRO A 155 -9.65 24.80 14.53
C PRO A 155 -9.49 25.33 13.10
N VAL A 156 -10.08 24.62 12.13
CA VAL A 156 -9.92 24.89 10.68
C VAL A 156 -10.42 26.29 10.28
N GLU A 157 -11.25 26.90 11.09
CA GLU A 157 -11.71 28.29 10.90
C GLU A 157 -10.58 29.31 11.04
N LYS A 158 -9.56 29.00 11.81
CA LYS A 158 -8.42 29.90 12.03
C LYS A 158 -7.51 29.95 10.79
N ARG A 159 -7.19 31.18 10.34
CA ARG A 159 -6.39 31.42 9.14
C ARG A 159 -5.05 30.67 9.14
N TYR A 160 -4.36 30.64 10.28
CA TYR A 160 -3.06 29.99 10.39
C TYR A 160 -3.14 28.46 10.19
N VAL A 161 -4.22 27.83 10.64
CA VAL A 161 -4.44 26.37 10.45
C VAL A 161 -4.65 26.05 8.96
N ARG A 162 -5.44 26.87 8.26
CA ARG A 162 -5.63 26.72 6.81
C ARG A 162 -4.34 26.91 6.05
N VAL A 163 -3.54 27.93 6.40
CA VAL A 163 -2.25 28.16 5.78
C VAL A 163 -1.30 26.98 6.03
N ALA A 164 -1.22 26.48 7.25
CA ALA A 164 -0.41 25.31 7.57
C ALA A 164 -0.86 24.07 6.77
N PHE A 165 -2.15 23.86 6.59
CA PHE A 165 -2.69 22.77 5.77
C PHE A 165 -2.30 22.94 4.29
N TYR A 166 -2.38 24.12 3.71
CA TYR A 166 -1.93 24.37 2.34
C TYR A 166 -0.43 24.14 2.17
N ILE A 167 0.40 24.58 3.13
CA ILE A 167 1.84 24.31 3.12
C ILE A 167 2.09 22.80 3.15
N PHE A 168 1.38 22.07 3.97
CA PHE A 168 1.45 20.62 4.05
C PHE A 168 1.09 19.94 2.71
N CYS A 169 0.00 20.34 2.07
CA CYS A 169 -0.38 19.84 0.75
C CYS A 169 0.67 20.16 -0.33
N LEU A 170 1.22 21.37 -0.32
CA LEU A 170 2.28 21.78 -1.25
C LEU A 170 3.57 20.99 -1.04
N PHE A 171 3.91 20.70 0.22
CA PHE A 171 5.05 19.86 0.55
C PHE A 171 4.89 18.44 -0.03
N TYR A 172 3.73 17.80 0.13
CA TYR A 172 3.48 16.49 -0.48
C TYR A 172 3.48 16.53 -2.00
N ALA A 173 2.90 17.56 -2.60
CA ALA A 173 2.95 17.74 -4.04
C ALA A 173 4.41 17.89 -4.54
N PHE A 174 5.23 18.65 -3.83
CA PHE A 174 6.64 18.78 -4.13
C PHE A 174 7.39 17.44 -4.02
N VAL A 175 7.17 16.67 -2.94
CA VAL A 175 7.77 15.35 -2.77
C VAL A 175 7.38 14.41 -3.93
N THR A 176 6.10 14.40 -4.31
CA THR A 176 5.62 13.58 -5.43
C THR A 176 6.30 13.96 -6.75
N ILE A 177 6.44 15.25 -7.03
CA ILE A 177 7.12 15.74 -8.24
C ILE A 177 8.61 15.39 -8.21
N TRP A 178 9.25 15.51 -7.05
CA TRP A 178 10.66 15.17 -6.85
C TRP A 178 10.90 13.68 -7.15
N GLU A 179 10.08 12.80 -6.58
CA GLU A 179 10.16 11.35 -6.81
C GLU A 179 9.91 11.01 -8.28
N PHE A 180 8.89 11.61 -8.89
CA PHE A 180 8.63 11.41 -10.32
C PHE A 180 9.82 11.81 -11.20
N LYS A 181 10.50 12.92 -10.87
CA LYS A 181 11.75 13.33 -11.52
C LYS A 181 12.85 12.27 -11.39
N SER A 182 12.99 11.68 -10.22
CA SER A 182 13.98 10.60 -9.95
C SER A 182 13.68 9.36 -10.80
N VAL A 183 12.41 8.99 -10.94
CA VAL A 183 11.98 7.90 -11.82
C VAL A 183 12.35 8.19 -13.28
N ILE A 184 12.04 9.39 -13.78
CA ILE A 184 12.38 9.79 -15.14
C ILE A 184 13.90 9.80 -15.35
N ALA A 185 14.68 10.26 -14.37
CA ALA A 185 16.14 10.30 -14.48
C ALA A 185 16.76 8.90 -14.62
N ILE A 186 16.17 7.89 -13.94
CA ILE A 186 16.69 6.51 -13.95
C ILE A 186 16.20 5.74 -15.19
N TYR A 187 14.91 5.85 -15.54
CA TYR A 187 14.32 5.06 -16.62
C TYR A 187 14.21 5.78 -17.96
N GLY A 188 14.45 7.09 -17.99
CA GLY A 188 14.24 7.93 -19.16
C GLY A 188 12.77 8.19 -19.49
N TRP A 189 12.52 9.18 -20.35
CA TRP A 189 11.16 9.52 -20.77
C TRP A 189 10.57 8.50 -21.77
N ASN A 190 11.44 7.80 -22.51
CA ASN A 190 11.03 6.90 -23.61
C ASN A 190 10.71 5.46 -23.16
N GLY A 191 10.54 5.25 -21.88
CA GLY A 191 10.26 3.91 -21.35
C GLY A 191 11.49 3.02 -21.29
N VAL A 192 11.49 2.13 -20.35
CA VAL A 192 12.50 1.09 -20.17
C VAL A 192 12.60 0.29 -21.46
N SER A 193 13.76 0.27 -22.09
CA SER A 193 14.05 -0.80 -23.01
C SER A 193 13.91 -2.09 -22.20
N ALA A 194 13.11 -3.04 -22.70
CA ALA A 194 12.80 -4.30 -22.00
C ALA A 194 14.07 -5.13 -21.62
N SER A 195 15.24 -4.72 -22.07
CA SER A 195 16.55 -5.29 -21.76
C SER A 195 17.13 -4.91 -20.39
N ALA A 196 16.50 -3.99 -19.63
CA ALA A 196 16.98 -3.60 -18.29
C ALA A 196 16.21 -4.27 -17.14
N LEU A 197 15.29 -5.19 -17.45
CA LEU A 197 14.44 -5.89 -16.47
C LEU A 197 14.72 -7.41 -16.45
N VAL A 198 15.86 -7.84 -17.00
CA VAL A 198 16.31 -9.24 -16.93
C VAL A 198 17.42 -9.38 -15.92
#